data_ee995dd5023607fd94747ccacd8d5591
#
_entry.id   ee995dd5023607fd94747ccacd8d5591
#
_cell.length_a   1.000
_cell.length_b   1.000
_cell.length_c   1.000
_cell.angle_alpha   90.00
_cell.angle_beta   90.00
_cell.angle_gamma   90.00
#
_symmetry.space_group_name_H-M   'P 1'
#
loop_
_entity.id
_entity.type
_entity.pdbx_description
1 polymer ?
#
loop_
_entity_poly.entity_id
_entity_poly.type
_entity_poly.pdbx_seq_one_letter_code
_entity_poly.pdbx_strand_id
1 'polypeptide(L)'
;MAYLTEHGAKRIRERVNVSKRQLKLVLERGKPINVYSGSFRRYLDRIRINSKGSVYLLVYGNNIYILSYDNALITVLNVPGKYAKYKAREEQINGR
;
A
#
# COMPACT_ATOMS: atom_id res chain seq x y z
N MET A 1 15.11 0.30 -9.58
CA MET A 1 15.88 -0.26 -8.45
C MET A 1 15.04 -0.20 -7.19
N ALA A 2 14.77 -1.35 -6.61
CA ALA A 2 13.96 -1.41 -5.39
C ALA A 2 14.85 -1.15 -4.18
N TYR A 3 14.64 -0.05 -3.51
CA TYR A 3 15.39 0.30 -2.32
C TYR A 3 14.55 1.20 -1.41
N LEU A 4 14.93 1.25 -0.16
CA LEU A 4 14.38 2.20 0.79
C LEU A 4 15.38 3.36 0.92
N THR A 5 14.87 4.57 0.94
CA THR A 5 15.73 5.68 1.35
C THR A 5 16.13 5.42 2.80
N GLU A 6 17.32 5.83 3.19
CA GLU A 6 17.81 5.61 4.55
C GLU A 6 16.80 6.11 5.59
N HIS A 7 16.29 7.30 5.39
CA HIS A 7 15.33 7.92 6.28
C HIS A 7 13.99 7.15 6.29
N GLY A 8 13.51 6.77 5.12
CA GLY A 8 12.26 6.02 4.99
C GLY A 8 12.34 4.63 5.59
N ALA A 9 13.45 3.92 5.38
CA ALA A 9 13.65 2.59 5.90
C ALA A 9 13.60 2.59 7.43
N LYS A 10 14.28 3.54 8.05
CA LYS A 10 14.31 3.67 9.50
C LYS A 10 12.91 3.93 10.06
N ARG A 11 12.19 4.87 9.46
CA ARG A 11 10.84 5.24 9.91
C ARG A 11 9.88 4.07 9.80
N ILE A 12 9.93 3.33 8.70
CA ILE A 12 9.03 2.20 8.48
C ILE A 12 9.32 1.07 9.45
N ARG A 13 10.59 0.75 9.69
CA ARG A 13 10.97 -0.28 10.66
C ARG A 13 10.48 0.05 12.06
N GLU A 14 10.55 1.32 12.46
CA GLU A 14 10.12 1.75 13.78
C GLU A 14 8.61 1.68 13.94
N ARG A 15 7.85 2.01 12.88
CA ARG A 15 6.39 2.07 12.96
C ARG A 15 5.70 0.75 12.72
N VAL A 16 6.08 0.04 11.66
CA VAL A 16 5.35 -1.15 11.21
C VAL A 16 6.24 -2.37 11.10
N ASN A 17 7.50 -2.22 11.43
CA ASN A 17 8.44 -3.35 11.50
C ASN A 17 8.48 -4.17 10.20
N VAL A 18 8.52 -3.48 9.07
CA VAL A 18 8.53 -4.14 7.75
C VAL A 18 9.90 -4.72 7.46
N SER A 19 9.95 -6.02 7.24
CA SER A 19 11.17 -6.72 6.84
C SER A 19 11.27 -6.79 5.31
N LYS A 20 12.44 -7.20 4.83
CA LYS A 20 12.64 -7.46 3.40
C LYS A 20 11.69 -8.56 2.92
N ARG A 21 11.46 -9.57 3.75
CA ARG A 21 10.55 -10.66 3.45
C ARG A 21 9.12 -10.16 3.28
N GLN A 22 8.68 -9.29 4.18
CA GLN A 22 7.35 -8.71 4.11
C GLN A 22 7.19 -7.86 2.85
N LEU A 23 8.18 -7.05 2.53
CA LEU A 23 8.15 -6.24 1.31
C LEU A 23 8.06 -7.12 0.06
N LYS A 24 8.80 -8.22 0.04
CA LYS A 24 8.73 -9.17 -1.07
C LYS A 24 7.32 -9.74 -1.23
N LEU A 25 6.69 -10.11 -0.12
CA LEU A 25 5.31 -10.61 -0.14
C LEU A 25 4.34 -9.56 -0.68
N VAL A 26 4.51 -8.30 -0.26
CA VAL A 26 3.67 -7.21 -0.74
C VAL A 26 3.82 -7.02 -2.24
N LEU A 27 5.04 -7.06 -2.76
CA LEU A 27 5.27 -6.91 -4.20
C LEU A 27 4.68 -8.07 -5.00
N GLU A 28 4.67 -9.27 -4.43
CA GLU A 28 4.13 -10.45 -5.10
C GLU A 28 2.62 -10.59 -4.96
N ARG A 29 2.05 -10.24 -3.81
CA ARG A 29 0.67 -10.53 -3.45
C ARG A 29 -0.20 -9.32 -3.16
N GLY A 30 0.39 -8.13 -3.06
CA GLY A 30 -0.35 -6.91 -2.80
C GLY A 30 -1.35 -6.63 -3.92
N LYS A 31 -2.51 -6.05 -3.54
CA LYS A 31 -3.58 -5.73 -4.49
C LYS A 31 -3.42 -4.30 -4.98
N PRO A 32 -3.40 -4.07 -6.29
CA PRO A 32 -3.38 -2.70 -6.81
C PRO A 32 -4.72 -2.00 -6.57
N ILE A 33 -4.72 -0.67 -6.66
CA ILE A 33 -5.92 0.11 -6.34
C ILE A 33 -7.09 -0.16 -7.28
N ASN A 34 -6.84 -0.62 -8.50
CA ASN A 34 -7.91 -0.91 -9.45
C ASN A 34 -8.77 -2.12 -9.09
N VAL A 35 -8.37 -2.89 -8.08
CA VAL A 35 -9.20 -3.97 -7.51
C VAL A 35 -10.39 -3.36 -6.75
N TYR A 36 -10.25 -2.13 -6.26
CA TYR A 36 -11.24 -1.48 -5.39
C TYR A 36 -12.06 -0.44 -6.14
N SER A 37 -13.23 -0.13 -5.61
CA SER A 37 -14.13 0.88 -6.16
C SER A 37 -14.80 1.65 -5.02
N GLY A 38 -15.61 2.66 -5.37
CA GLY A 38 -16.39 3.40 -4.39
C GLY A 38 -15.52 4.25 -3.46
N SER A 39 -15.94 4.33 -2.20
CA SER A 39 -15.31 5.21 -1.21
C SER A 39 -13.85 4.85 -0.92
N PHE A 40 -13.57 3.55 -0.83
CA PHE A 40 -12.21 3.10 -0.56
C PHE A 40 -11.28 3.43 -1.73
N ARG A 41 -11.75 3.23 -2.96
CA ARG A 41 -10.97 3.60 -4.16
C ARG A 41 -10.67 5.10 -4.18
N ARG A 42 -11.65 5.93 -3.85
CA ARG A 42 -11.46 7.37 -3.78
C ARG A 42 -10.44 7.76 -2.71
N TYR A 43 -10.47 7.07 -1.57
CA TYR A 43 -9.49 7.28 -0.51
C TYR A 43 -8.08 6.94 -1.00
N LEU A 44 -7.92 5.80 -1.67
CA LEU A 44 -6.62 5.38 -2.21
C LEU A 44 -6.12 6.35 -3.28
N ASP A 45 -7.00 6.78 -4.18
CA ASP A 45 -6.64 7.77 -5.21
C ASP A 45 -6.18 9.08 -4.60
N ARG A 46 -6.83 9.50 -3.51
CA ARG A 46 -6.45 10.73 -2.82
C ARG A 46 -5.04 10.63 -2.24
N ILE A 47 -4.73 9.48 -1.64
CA ILE A 47 -3.37 9.23 -1.13
C ILE A 47 -2.36 9.34 -2.27
N ARG A 48 -2.66 8.70 -3.40
CA ARG A 48 -1.77 8.69 -4.56
C ARG A 48 -1.55 10.09 -5.11
N ILE A 49 -2.61 10.86 -5.24
CA ILE A 49 -2.54 12.22 -5.78
C ILE A 49 -1.78 13.15 -4.85
N ASN A 50 -1.97 12.99 -3.54
CA ASN A 50 -1.32 13.84 -2.54
C ASN A 50 0.13 13.46 -2.27
N SER A 51 0.57 12.32 -2.76
CA SER A 51 1.96 11.91 -2.61
C SER A 51 2.84 12.68 -3.59
N LYS A 52 4.00 13.12 -3.10
CA LYS A 52 4.95 13.81 -3.97
C LYS A 52 5.63 12.82 -4.89
N GLY A 53 5.68 13.15 -6.17
CA GLY A 53 6.32 12.31 -7.17
C GLY A 53 5.41 11.21 -7.68
N SER A 54 5.97 10.34 -8.52
CA SER A 54 5.23 9.24 -9.13
C SER A 54 5.25 8.03 -8.21
N VAL A 55 4.08 7.64 -7.73
CA VAL A 55 3.93 6.53 -6.79
C VAL A 55 2.81 5.61 -7.22
N TYR A 56 2.85 4.38 -6.74
CA TYR A 56 1.72 3.47 -6.83
C TYR A 56 1.48 2.85 -5.45
N LEU A 57 0.28 2.34 -5.25
CA LEU A 57 -0.13 1.78 -3.98
C LEU A 57 -0.41 0.30 -4.12
N LEU A 58 -0.03 -0.48 -3.10
CA LEU A 58 -0.43 -1.87 -2.97
C LEU A 58 -1.09 -2.05 -1.61
N VAL A 59 -2.22 -2.76 -1.58
CA VAL A 59 -2.93 -3.07 -0.35
C VAL A 59 -2.67 -4.52 -0.01
N TYR A 60 -2.14 -4.76 1.17
CA TYR A 60 -1.85 -6.12 1.64
C TYR A 60 -2.18 -6.22 3.12
N GLY A 61 -2.99 -7.20 3.48
CA GLY A 61 -3.49 -7.29 4.84
C GLY A 61 -4.27 -6.04 5.20
N ASN A 62 -3.98 -5.43 6.32
CA ASN A 62 -4.64 -4.20 6.77
C ASN A 62 -3.78 -2.96 6.51
N ASN A 63 -2.83 -3.04 5.59
CA ASN A 63 -1.90 -1.95 5.33
C ASN A 63 -1.93 -1.53 3.88
N ILE A 64 -1.63 -0.26 3.66
CA ILE A 64 -1.48 0.33 2.34
C ILE A 64 0.00 0.69 2.20
N TYR A 65 0.65 0.11 1.19
CA TYR A 65 2.07 0.32 0.93
C TYR A 65 2.21 1.31 -0.23
N ILE A 66 2.91 2.41 0.01
CA ILE A 66 3.15 3.44 -1.00
C ILE A 66 4.57 3.25 -1.53
N LEU A 67 4.67 3.00 -2.83
CA LEU A 67 5.94 2.68 -3.47
C LEU A 67 6.18 3.61 -4.66
N SER A 68 7.45 3.86 -4.95
CA SER A 68 7.82 4.51 -6.20
C SER A 68 7.78 3.49 -7.35
N TYR A 69 7.81 3.97 -8.59
CA TYR A 69 7.72 3.06 -9.74
C TYR A 69 8.93 2.15 -9.90
N ASP A 70 10.03 2.44 -9.22
CA ASP A 70 11.18 1.52 -9.18
C ASP A 70 11.13 0.59 -7.96
N ASN A 71 9.94 0.48 -7.33
CA ASN A 71 9.66 -0.42 -6.20
C ASN A 71 10.36 -0.05 -4.89
N ALA A 72 10.74 1.21 -4.73
CA ALA A 72 11.23 1.70 -3.45
C ALA A 72 10.05 1.97 -2.53
N LEU A 73 10.08 1.40 -1.34
CA LEU A 73 9.02 1.63 -0.36
C LEU A 73 9.18 3.01 0.26
N ILE A 74 8.14 3.82 0.17
CA ILE A 74 8.14 5.19 0.68
C ILE A 74 7.54 5.26 2.07
N THR A 75 6.35 4.66 2.25
CA THR A 75 5.69 4.65 3.55
C THR A 75 4.62 3.57 3.59
N VAL A 76 4.14 3.29 4.79
CA VAL A 76 3.06 2.33 5.01
C VAL A 76 2.00 2.99 5.88
N LEU A 77 0.74 2.84 5.48
CA LEU A 77 -0.41 3.36 6.22
C LEU A 77 -1.33 2.21 6.60
N ASN A 78 -2.03 2.34 7.71
CA ASN A 78 -3.07 1.38 8.07
C ASN A 78 -4.34 1.66 7.27
N VAL A 79 -5.07 0.61 6.90
CA VAL A 79 -6.40 0.76 6.31
C VAL A 79 -7.33 1.26 7.41
N PRO A 80 -8.01 2.41 7.22
CA PRO A 80 -8.97 2.89 8.21
C PRO A 80 -10.10 1.87 8.43
N GLY A 81 -10.52 1.71 9.69
CA GLY A 81 -11.54 0.73 10.04
C GLY A 81 -12.84 0.88 9.27
N LYS A 82 -13.23 2.11 8.92
CA LYS A 82 -14.44 2.37 8.15
C LYS A 82 -14.43 1.77 6.75
N TYR A 83 -13.25 1.42 6.23
CA TYR A 83 -13.13 0.82 4.89
C TYR A 83 -12.93 -0.69 4.93
N ALA A 84 -12.79 -1.29 6.11
CA ALA A 84 -12.47 -2.71 6.22
C ALA A 84 -13.48 -3.62 5.53
N LYS A 85 -14.78 -3.34 5.69
CA LYS A 85 -15.83 -4.11 5.04
C LYS A 85 -15.77 -3.98 3.52
N TYR A 86 -15.59 -2.77 3.04
CA TYR A 86 -15.52 -2.52 1.59
C TYR A 86 -14.29 -3.18 1.00
N LYS A 87 -13.17 -3.11 1.69
CA LYS A 87 -11.94 -3.76 1.27
C LYS A 87 -12.12 -5.28 1.13
N ALA A 88 -12.65 -5.93 2.16
CA ALA A 88 -12.87 -7.36 2.16
C ALA A 88 -13.81 -7.79 1.03
N ARG A 89 -14.92 -7.04 0.85
CA ARG A 89 -15.91 -7.31 -0.17
C ARG A 89 -15.32 -7.18 -1.58
N GLU A 90 -14.57 -6.11 -1.83
CA GLU A 90 -13.99 -5.86 -3.14
C GLU A 90 -12.92 -6.90 -3.49
N GLU A 91 -12.12 -7.30 -2.51
CA GLU A 91 -11.11 -8.34 -2.71
C GLU A 91 -11.75 -9.68 -3.03
N GLN A 92 -12.88 -9.97 -2.41
CA GLN A 92 -13.61 -11.21 -2.66
C GLN A 92 -14.19 -11.25 -4.07
N ILE A 93 -14.70 -10.13 -4.56
CA ILE A 93 -15.34 -10.03 -5.88
C ILE A 93 -14.31 -9.87 -6.99
N ASN A 94 -13.36 -8.94 -6.82
CA ASN A 94 -12.46 -8.49 -7.87
C ASN A 94 -11.01 -8.94 -7.72
N GLY A 95 -10.64 -9.47 -6.58
CA GLY A 95 -9.27 -9.79 -6.24
C GLY A 95 -8.87 -11.24 -6.41
N ARG A 96 -9.71 -12.03 -7.06
CA ARG A 96 -9.43 -13.45 -7.28
C ARG A 96 -8.41 -13.68 -8.36
#